data_7e525137d80a926295cfe6ba99f0032d
#
_entry.id   7e525137d80a926295cfe6ba99f0032d
#
_cell.length_a   1.000
_cell.length_b   1.000
_cell.length_c   1.000
_cell.angle_alpha   90.00
_cell.angle_beta   90.00
_cell.angle_gamma   90.00
#
_symmetry.space_group_name_H-M   'P 1'
#
loop_
_entity.id
_entity.type
_entity.pdbx_description
1 polymer ?
#
loop_
_entity_poly.entity_id
_entity_poly.type
_entity_poly.pdbx_seq_one_letter_code
_entity_poly.pdbx_strand_id
1 'polypeptide(L)'
;MAPGIDHEGYSFGEPVNATTVVVVGAGPSGLMLACNLARFGIDVVILDDRPDKTSTGKADGMQPKTIETFKQMRLAEPLLKNAARVYDISFWQSTADEPLRRTGRQTHYPEHLVGASDPYILLAHQGMIEEILIDDMESRGVFVTRNARFSSCSTTGPGQLEVAYEDLSTNTIKTIRAEYLVGCDGARSKVRTFIPDAELEGEMTNASWGVLDGVIDTDFPDLWSKVAVRTHTAGSILWIPRERNMTRLYVELSATDGERVDKAKATTEYVMQRAKEAMHPFKLEWKTVEWFGNYVVGQRVAKHFMDPDARIFIAGDAGHCHSALAAQGANTSMHDSFNLAWKLNLVIRGLAKPSLLSTYEEERRKIANDLINFDVEHCKAFEQGEAALATNFNDNIRFISGVGAEYSTGMLNRASNGLSTPLQPGELQLPGKVTRYVDANPVDIQLDIPLLCQFRIYLFVPDVPSSLKFLATLSEDLANLNGLGKRSTGAKQSYIKKPLGLSPADEFISPQRYTTVSNVFTYAMVTQSARSDFEIADLPKLLQDSRWTLYLDTNATERWFGKLKKEQVGVAIVRPDGYCGSIGTWGLEEADQTRRWIEEYFEFMQW
;
A
#
# COMPACT_ATOMS: atom_id res chain seq x y z
N MET A 1 22.81 10.30 34.57
CA MET A 1 23.22 8.91 34.42
C MET A 1 21.93 8.10 34.37
N ALA A 2 21.52 7.66 33.18
CA ALA A 2 20.40 6.74 33.02
C ALA A 2 20.95 5.32 33.19
N PRO A 3 20.18 4.38 33.81
CA PRO A 3 20.62 3.01 33.99
C PRO A 3 20.64 2.31 32.62
N GLY A 4 21.75 1.62 32.36
CA GLY A 4 21.93 0.80 31.16
C GLY A 4 20.93 -0.37 31.19
N ILE A 5 20.32 -0.61 30.04
CA ILE A 5 19.49 -1.80 29.78
C ILE A 5 20.48 -2.88 29.30
N ASP A 6 20.67 -3.91 30.11
CA ASP A 6 21.44 -5.09 29.74
C ASP A 6 20.69 -5.87 28.64
N HIS A 7 21.36 -6.08 27.53
CA HIS A 7 20.94 -7.00 26.47
C HIS A 7 21.26 -8.44 26.89
N GLU A 8 20.46 -9.03 27.74
CA GLU A 8 20.52 -10.48 28.00
C GLU A 8 19.23 -11.18 27.57
N GLY A 9 19.38 -12.07 26.58
CA GLY A 9 18.63 -13.31 26.49
C GLY A 9 17.19 -13.24 26.01
N TYR A 10 16.93 -12.88 24.75
CA TYR A 10 15.71 -13.36 24.08
C TYR A 10 15.89 -14.86 23.80
N SER A 11 15.24 -15.70 24.57
CA SER A 11 15.12 -17.12 24.24
C SER A 11 14.33 -17.25 22.95
N PHE A 12 14.95 -17.85 21.94
CA PHE A 12 14.24 -18.32 20.74
C PHE A 12 13.10 -19.22 21.21
N GLY A 13 11.84 -18.81 20.94
CA GLY A 13 10.65 -19.57 21.32
C GLY A 13 10.71 -20.99 20.76
N GLU A 14 10.04 -21.91 21.42
CA GLU A 14 9.87 -23.29 20.92
C GLU A 14 9.36 -23.28 19.46
N PRO A 15 9.77 -24.26 18.62
CA PRO A 15 9.36 -24.31 17.22
C PRO A 15 7.82 -24.29 17.12
N VAL A 16 7.28 -23.31 16.40
CA VAL A 16 5.84 -23.13 16.21
C VAL A 16 5.35 -24.28 15.33
N ASN A 17 4.62 -25.23 15.90
CA ASN A 17 4.10 -26.40 15.18
C ASN A 17 2.78 -26.11 14.42
N ALA A 18 2.11 -25.01 14.71
CA ALA A 18 0.87 -24.61 14.05
C ALA A 18 0.68 -23.09 14.11
N THR A 19 0.09 -22.52 13.06
CA THR A 19 -0.27 -21.10 12.98
C THR A 19 -1.53 -20.94 12.11
N THR A 20 -2.10 -19.74 12.06
CA THR A 20 -3.21 -19.48 11.14
C THR A 20 -2.69 -19.17 9.73
N VAL A 21 -1.65 -18.34 9.60
CA VAL A 21 -1.09 -17.92 8.32
C VAL A 21 0.42 -18.13 8.28
N VAL A 22 0.92 -18.76 7.23
CA VAL A 22 2.36 -18.75 6.91
C VAL A 22 2.60 -17.79 5.76
N VAL A 23 3.53 -16.86 5.94
CA VAL A 23 4.02 -15.94 4.92
C VAL A 23 5.43 -16.34 4.53
N VAL A 24 5.71 -16.48 3.25
CA VAL A 24 7.04 -16.82 2.72
C VAL A 24 7.65 -15.61 2.04
N GLY A 25 8.79 -15.15 2.57
CA GLY A 25 9.52 -13.98 2.13
C GLY A 25 9.27 -12.75 3.02
N ALA A 26 10.33 -12.23 3.64
CA ALA A 26 10.32 -11.01 4.47
C ALA A 26 10.84 -9.79 3.69
N GLY A 27 10.42 -9.62 2.44
CA GLY A 27 10.53 -8.39 1.68
C GLY A 27 9.37 -7.44 2.00
N PRO A 28 9.27 -6.26 1.34
CA PRO A 28 8.25 -5.25 1.61
C PRO A 28 6.81 -5.80 1.58
N SER A 29 6.50 -6.69 0.63
CA SER A 29 5.18 -7.35 0.52
C SER A 29 4.87 -8.23 1.72
N GLY A 30 5.76 -9.19 2.04
CA GLY A 30 5.54 -10.13 3.15
C GLY A 30 5.51 -9.44 4.51
N LEU A 31 6.37 -8.46 4.72
CA LEU A 31 6.38 -7.68 5.95
C LEU A 31 5.13 -6.81 6.09
N MET A 32 4.62 -6.20 5.01
CA MET A 32 3.36 -5.46 5.03
C MET A 32 2.20 -6.39 5.42
N LEU A 33 2.16 -7.61 4.87
CA LEU A 33 1.13 -8.59 5.22
C LEU A 33 1.24 -9.03 6.69
N ALA A 34 2.42 -9.50 7.11
CA ALA A 34 2.64 -10.03 8.45
C ALA A 34 2.42 -8.95 9.53
N CYS A 35 2.90 -7.73 9.30
CA CYS A 35 2.68 -6.58 10.18
C CYS A 35 1.18 -6.30 10.37
N ASN A 36 0.39 -6.26 9.29
CA ASN A 36 -1.06 -6.04 9.41
C ASN A 36 -1.77 -7.21 10.09
N LEU A 37 -1.41 -8.46 9.78
CA LEU A 37 -1.99 -9.63 10.46
C LEU A 37 -1.66 -9.62 11.96
N ALA A 38 -0.42 -9.29 12.34
CA ALA A 38 -0.02 -9.13 13.73
C ALA A 38 -0.85 -8.03 14.43
N ARG A 39 -1.04 -6.87 13.81
CA ARG A 39 -1.92 -5.78 14.31
C ARG A 39 -3.36 -6.26 14.52
N PHE A 40 -3.86 -7.07 13.61
CA PHE A 40 -5.21 -7.63 13.71
C PHE A 40 -5.30 -8.81 14.71
N GLY A 41 -4.19 -9.21 15.35
CA GLY A 41 -4.15 -10.32 16.30
C GLY A 41 -4.37 -11.68 15.64
N ILE A 42 -3.96 -11.83 14.39
CA ILE A 42 -3.96 -13.11 13.66
C ILE A 42 -2.59 -13.76 13.84
N ASP A 43 -2.60 -15.04 14.23
CA ASP A 43 -1.38 -15.82 14.38
C ASP A 43 -0.70 -15.99 13.02
N VAL A 44 0.51 -15.47 12.89
CA VAL A 44 1.29 -15.48 11.66
C VAL A 44 2.73 -15.91 11.91
N VAL A 45 3.24 -16.76 11.03
CA VAL A 45 4.67 -17.10 10.94
C VAL A 45 5.18 -16.57 9.61
N ILE A 46 6.26 -15.82 9.64
CA ILE A 46 6.95 -15.32 8.44
C ILE A 46 8.31 -16.00 8.30
N LEU A 47 8.53 -16.64 7.15
CA LEU A 47 9.75 -17.38 6.80
C LEU A 47 10.57 -16.57 5.79
N ASP A 48 11.88 -16.48 6.00
CA ASP A 48 12.79 -15.86 5.05
C ASP A 48 14.10 -16.66 4.96
N ASP A 49 14.61 -16.90 3.76
CA ASP A 49 15.83 -17.67 3.55
C ASP A 49 17.12 -16.87 3.81
N ARG A 50 17.03 -15.55 3.93
CA ARG A 50 18.15 -14.69 4.27
C ARG A 50 18.47 -14.79 5.76
N PRO A 51 19.77 -14.67 6.12
CA PRO A 51 20.18 -14.71 7.53
C PRO A 51 19.81 -13.44 8.31
N ASP A 52 19.59 -12.32 7.62
CA ASP A 52 19.33 -11.01 8.24
C ASP A 52 18.40 -10.15 7.38
N LYS A 53 18.00 -8.99 7.90
CA LYS A 53 17.22 -7.96 7.20
C LYS A 53 18.01 -7.36 6.04
N THR A 54 17.32 -6.76 5.10
CA THR A 54 17.92 -6.05 3.99
C THR A 54 18.66 -4.80 4.48
N SER A 55 19.93 -4.63 4.11
CA SER A 55 20.67 -3.41 4.46
C SER A 55 20.28 -2.22 3.58
N THR A 56 20.27 -2.39 2.26
CA THR A 56 19.92 -1.35 1.29
C THR A 56 18.77 -1.80 0.39
N GLY A 57 18.98 -2.83 -0.43
CA GLY A 57 17.96 -3.47 -1.26
C GLY A 57 17.66 -2.76 -2.59
N LYS A 58 16.73 -3.34 -3.34
CA LYS A 58 16.39 -2.92 -4.70
C LYS A 58 15.45 -1.73 -4.77
N ALA A 59 14.44 -1.67 -3.89
CA ALA A 59 13.44 -0.61 -3.88
C ALA A 59 13.94 0.63 -3.14
N ASP A 60 13.44 1.80 -3.56
CA ASP A 60 13.86 3.08 -3.00
C ASP A 60 12.78 4.16 -2.98
N GLY A 61 11.72 4.04 -3.75
CA GLY A 61 10.73 5.10 -3.90
C GLY A 61 9.37 4.74 -3.33
N MET A 62 8.87 5.56 -2.40
CA MET A 62 7.49 5.47 -1.92
C MET A 62 6.63 6.52 -2.62
N GLN A 63 5.58 6.06 -3.28
CA GLN A 63 4.61 6.89 -3.98
C GLN A 63 3.60 7.54 -3.00
N PRO A 64 2.92 8.63 -3.40
CA PRO A 64 1.96 9.34 -2.55
C PRO A 64 0.97 8.45 -1.80
N LYS A 65 0.36 7.47 -2.49
CA LYS A 65 -0.55 6.52 -1.84
C LYS A 65 0.12 5.65 -0.78
N THR A 66 1.36 5.23 -1.01
CA THR A 66 2.10 4.42 -0.04
C THR A 66 2.47 5.25 1.19
N ILE A 67 2.88 6.51 1.01
CA ILE A 67 3.11 7.45 2.11
C ILE A 67 1.84 7.59 2.96
N GLU A 68 0.68 7.78 2.30
CA GLU A 68 -0.62 7.88 2.97
C GLU A 68 -0.97 6.59 3.75
N THR A 69 -0.70 5.42 3.17
CA THR A 69 -0.91 4.13 3.85
C THR A 69 -0.06 4.02 5.12
N PHE A 70 1.22 4.39 5.06
CA PHE A 70 2.08 4.40 6.26
C PHE A 70 1.62 5.45 7.30
N LYS A 71 1.09 6.59 6.87
CA LYS A 71 0.45 7.58 7.78
C LYS A 71 -0.79 7.00 8.47
N GLN A 72 -1.65 6.29 7.74
CA GLN A 72 -2.81 5.60 8.32
C GLN A 72 -2.40 4.52 9.32
N MET A 73 -1.30 3.82 9.05
CA MET A 73 -0.68 2.86 9.98
C MET A 73 0.04 3.52 11.16
N ARG A 74 0.22 4.85 11.16
CA ARG A 74 1.05 5.60 12.13
C ARG A 74 2.52 5.16 12.13
N LEU A 75 3.04 4.78 10.96
CA LEU A 75 4.41 4.33 10.75
C LEU A 75 5.24 5.25 9.86
N ALA A 76 4.65 6.34 9.33
CA ALA A 76 5.33 7.19 8.36
C ALA A 76 6.41 8.09 8.94
N GLU A 77 6.31 8.47 10.23
CA GLU A 77 7.12 9.55 10.82
C GLU A 77 8.65 9.34 10.68
N PRO A 78 9.21 8.15 10.99
CA PRO A 78 10.64 7.92 10.82
C PRO A 78 11.10 8.05 9.36
N LEU A 79 10.27 7.62 8.39
CA LEU A 79 10.55 7.74 6.95
C LEU A 79 10.51 9.20 6.53
N LEU A 80 9.45 9.95 6.91
CA LEU A 80 9.29 11.36 6.58
C LEU A 80 10.43 12.23 7.12
N LYS A 81 11.02 11.84 8.25
CA LYS A 81 12.13 12.54 8.89
C LYS A 81 13.47 12.27 8.19
N ASN A 82 13.72 11.05 7.76
CA ASN A 82 15.03 10.60 7.34
C ASN A 82 15.20 10.43 5.83
N ALA A 83 14.12 10.24 5.07
CA ALA A 83 14.15 10.02 3.63
C ALA A 83 14.22 11.33 2.83
N ALA A 84 14.66 11.24 1.58
CA ALA A 84 14.68 12.39 0.66
C ALA A 84 13.33 12.59 -0.02
N ARG A 85 12.85 13.86 -0.05
CA ARG A 85 11.62 14.22 -0.76
C ARG A 85 11.96 14.84 -2.11
N VAL A 86 11.34 14.36 -3.17
CA VAL A 86 11.57 14.87 -4.52
C VAL A 86 10.26 15.39 -5.10
N TYR A 87 10.29 16.66 -5.47
CA TYR A 87 9.14 17.41 -5.97
C TYR A 87 9.22 17.70 -7.47
N ASP A 88 10.40 17.50 -8.09
CA ASP A 88 10.60 17.78 -9.50
C ASP A 88 11.31 16.63 -10.23
N ILE A 89 11.17 16.65 -11.55
CA ILE A 89 11.95 15.84 -12.47
C ILE A 89 12.60 16.74 -13.50
N SER A 90 13.89 16.54 -13.78
CA SER A 90 14.60 17.24 -14.83
C SER A 90 15.07 16.29 -15.94
N PHE A 91 15.16 16.83 -17.13
CA PHE A 91 15.56 16.11 -18.33
C PHE A 91 16.86 16.69 -18.86
N TRP A 92 17.80 15.80 -19.19
CA TRP A 92 19.11 16.15 -19.70
C TRP A 92 19.42 15.32 -20.93
N GLN A 93 19.97 15.96 -21.95
CA GLN A 93 20.28 15.30 -23.21
C GLN A 93 21.60 15.81 -23.79
N SER A 94 22.36 14.88 -24.42
CA SER A 94 23.44 15.21 -25.33
C SER A 94 23.12 14.74 -26.75
N THR A 95 23.70 15.40 -27.73
CA THR A 95 23.65 15.03 -29.17
C THR A 95 25.08 14.83 -29.67
N ALA A 96 25.26 14.48 -30.94
CA ALA A 96 26.57 14.39 -31.57
C ALA A 96 27.33 15.73 -31.52
N ASP A 97 26.58 16.85 -31.61
CA ASP A 97 27.13 18.20 -31.75
C ASP A 97 27.07 19.03 -30.46
N GLU A 98 26.27 18.58 -29.46
CA GLU A 98 26.06 19.34 -28.24
C GLU A 98 26.38 18.48 -26.99
N PRO A 99 27.12 19.04 -26.01
CA PRO A 99 27.40 18.37 -24.77
C PRO A 99 26.11 18.18 -23.94
N LEU A 100 26.20 17.39 -22.86
CA LEU A 100 25.08 17.15 -21.94
C LEU A 100 24.55 18.47 -21.36
N ARG A 101 23.29 18.79 -21.62
CA ARG A 101 22.61 20.00 -21.11
C ARG A 101 21.19 19.69 -20.68
N ARG A 102 20.66 20.54 -19.78
CA ARG A 102 19.26 20.43 -19.37
C ARG A 102 18.36 20.89 -20.51
N THR A 103 17.40 20.04 -20.86
CA THR A 103 16.39 20.31 -21.90
C THR A 103 15.05 20.72 -21.27
N GLY A 104 14.74 20.21 -20.07
CA GLY A 104 13.49 20.53 -19.38
C GLY A 104 13.49 20.26 -17.89
N ARG A 105 12.47 20.75 -17.21
CA ARG A 105 12.16 20.48 -15.81
C ARG A 105 10.67 20.65 -15.58
N GLN A 106 10.07 19.76 -14.79
CA GLN A 106 8.65 19.85 -14.43
C GLN A 106 8.43 19.41 -12.97
N THR A 107 7.30 19.84 -12.40
CA THR A 107 6.83 19.30 -11.11
C THR A 107 6.56 17.81 -11.23
N HIS A 108 7.07 17.01 -10.28
CA HIS A 108 6.91 15.57 -10.33
C HIS A 108 5.44 15.18 -10.15
N TYR A 109 4.76 15.71 -9.13
CA TYR A 109 3.33 15.49 -8.88
C TYR A 109 2.59 16.82 -8.71
N PRO A 110 2.04 17.41 -9.78
CA PRO A 110 1.19 18.59 -9.67
C PRO A 110 -0.04 18.27 -8.80
N GLU A 111 -0.27 19.05 -7.74
CA GLU A 111 -1.33 18.79 -6.74
C GLU A 111 -2.72 18.69 -7.38
N HIS A 112 -3.02 19.56 -8.35
CA HIS A 112 -4.31 19.60 -9.03
C HIS A 112 -4.60 18.35 -9.89
N LEU A 113 -3.56 17.60 -10.32
CA LEU A 113 -3.72 16.37 -11.09
C LEU A 113 -3.79 15.13 -10.20
N VAL A 114 -2.96 15.10 -9.14
CA VAL A 114 -2.84 13.92 -8.27
C VAL A 114 -3.90 13.96 -7.18
N GLY A 115 -4.13 15.11 -6.56
CA GLY A 115 -5.09 15.26 -5.48
C GLY A 115 -4.70 14.47 -4.21
N ALA A 116 -3.40 14.22 -3.99
CA ALA A 116 -2.87 13.58 -2.79
C ALA A 116 -2.45 14.63 -1.74
N SER A 117 -2.46 14.24 -0.46
CA SER A 117 -1.98 15.11 0.62
C SER A 117 -0.47 15.31 0.59
N ASP A 118 0.27 14.35 0.04
CA ASP A 118 1.72 14.36 -0.07
C ASP A 118 2.15 14.22 -1.55
N PRO A 119 2.12 15.31 -2.35
CA PRO A 119 2.36 15.25 -3.79
C PRO A 119 3.87 15.22 -4.12
N TYR A 120 4.60 14.27 -3.56
CA TYR A 120 6.02 14.02 -3.82
C TYR A 120 6.35 12.53 -3.74
N ILE A 121 7.46 12.13 -4.34
CA ILE A 121 8.03 10.81 -4.09
C ILE A 121 8.98 10.89 -2.89
N LEU A 122 8.82 9.95 -1.96
CA LEU A 122 9.69 9.83 -0.78
C LEU A 122 10.71 8.72 -1.04
N LEU A 123 11.99 9.10 -1.06
CA LEU A 123 13.08 8.19 -1.40
C LEU A 123 13.77 7.70 -0.13
N ALA A 124 13.54 6.44 0.17
CA ALA A 124 14.12 5.69 1.28
C ALA A 124 14.52 4.30 0.79
N HIS A 125 15.70 3.81 1.17
CA HIS A 125 16.09 2.46 0.77
C HIS A 125 15.17 1.39 1.38
N GLN A 126 15.08 0.27 0.69
CA GLN A 126 14.20 -0.85 1.06
C GLN A 126 14.38 -1.28 2.52
N GLY A 127 15.63 -1.32 3.00
CA GLY A 127 15.94 -1.70 4.38
C GLY A 127 15.29 -0.79 5.42
N MET A 128 15.17 0.53 5.18
CA MET A 128 14.45 1.44 6.10
C MET A 128 12.94 1.14 6.12
N ILE A 129 12.36 0.82 4.96
CA ILE A 129 10.94 0.48 4.86
C ILE A 129 10.67 -0.85 5.57
N GLU A 130 11.54 -1.85 5.35
CA GLU A 130 11.45 -3.16 6.00
C GLU A 130 11.62 -3.04 7.52
N GLU A 131 12.60 -2.26 8.01
CA GLU A 131 12.90 -2.09 9.44
C GLU A 131 11.68 -1.58 10.22
N ILE A 132 11.00 -0.56 9.71
CA ILE A 132 9.81 -0.01 10.37
C ILE A 132 8.66 -1.03 10.47
N LEU A 133 8.48 -1.86 9.44
CA LEU A 133 7.48 -2.94 9.47
C LEU A 133 7.90 -4.06 10.42
N ILE A 134 9.19 -4.39 10.47
CA ILE A 134 9.76 -5.37 11.41
C ILE A 134 9.58 -4.88 12.85
N ASP A 135 9.98 -3.65 13.15
CA ASP A 135 9.90 -3.08 14.50
C ASP A 135 8.45 -3.07 15.02
N ASP A 136 7.48 -2.67 14.18
CA ASP A 136 6.07 -2.70 14.57
C ASP A 136 5.57 -4.13 14.80
N MET A 137 5.94 -5.08 13.95
CA MET A 137 5.56 -6.48 14.06
C MET A 137 6.19 -7.13 15.31
N GLU A 138 7.47 -6.90 15.56
CA GLU A 138 8.21 -7.41 16.72
C GLU A 138 7.67 -6.84 18.04
N SER A 139 7.26 -5.56 18.05
CA SER A 139 6.62 -4.95 19.20
C SER A 139 5.29 -5.62 19.57
N ARG A 140 4.72 -6.42 18.67
CA ARG A 140 3.50 -7.23 18.84
C ARG A 140 3.81 -8.72 19.06
N GLY A 141 5.09 -9.08 19.23
CA GLY A 141 5.53 -10.43 19.52
C GLY A 141 5.64 -11.36 18.31
N VAL A 142 5.64 -10.82 17.10
CA VAL A 142 5.82 -11.60 15.86
C VAL A 142 7.20 -11.30 15.26
N PHE A 143 8.00 -12.35 15.07
CA PHE A 143 9.39 -12.26 14.63
C PHE A 143 9.59 -12.97 13.29
N VAL A 144 10.52 -12.47 12.46
CA VAL A 144 10.89 -13.15 11.21
C VAL A 144 11.72 -14.38 11.52
N THR A 145 11.28 -15.55 11.06
CA THR A 145 12.08 -16.77 11.08
C THR A 145 13.09 -16.72 9.94
N ARG A 146 14.34 -16.39 10.27
CA ARG A 146 15.45 -16.26 9.32
C ARG A 146 16.09 -17.63 9.03
N ASN A 147 16.88 -17.71 7.95
CA ASN A 147 17.49 -18.96 7.46
C ASN A 147 16.43 -20.05 7.21
N ALA A 148 15.21 -19.68 6.88
CA ALA A 148 14.07 -20.58 6.69
C ALA A 148 13.62 -20.55 5.22
N ARG A 149 14.10 -21.52 4.45
CA ARG A 149 13.80 -21.64 3.02
C ARG A 149 12.56 -22.49 2.81
N PHE A 150 11.50 -21.92 2.27
CA PHE A 150 10.29 -22.66 1.90
C PHE A 150 10.64 -23.84 0.96
N SER A 151 10.14 -25.01 1.28
CA SER A 151 10.41 -26.24 0.54
C SER A 151 9.18 -26.78 -0.20
N SER A 152 8.09 -27.00 0.51
CA SER A 152 6.87 -27.56 -0.08
C SER A 152 5.63 -27.26 0.76
N CYS A 153 4.47 -27.49 0.16
CA CYS A 153 3.18 -27.40 0.82
C CYS A 153 2.30 -28.57 0.38
N SER A 154 1.53 -29.13 1.30
CA SER A 154 0.54 -30.17 1.02
C SER A 154 -0.73 -29.94 1.85
N THR A 155 -1.88 -30.36 1.31
CA THR A 155 -3.15 -30.36 2.04
C THR A 155 -3.24 -31.62 2.90
N THR A 156 -3.42 -31.46 4.20
CA THR A 156 -3.49 -32.58 5.17
C THR A 156 -4.91 -32.92 5.62
N GLY A 157 -5.87 -32.04 5.33
CA GLY A 157 -7.29 -32.20 5.65
C GLY A 157 -8.11 -30.99 5.20
N PRO A 158 -9.42 -30.99 5.37
CA PRO A 158 -10.25 -29.87 4.97
C PRO A 158 -9.78 -28.57 5.61
N GLY A 159 -9.28 -27.64 4.79
CA GLY A 159 -8.83 -26.32 5.23
C GLY A 159 -7.51 -26.30 6.02
N GLN A 160 -6.72 -27.38 5.98
CA GLN A 160 -5.40 -27.45 6.64
C GLN A 160 -4.28 -27.76 5.64
N LEU A 161 -3.23 -26.97 5.76
CA LEU A 161 -1.97 -27.11 5.02
C LEU A 161 -0.86 -27.58 5.96
N GLU A 162 0.05 -28.41 5.45
CA GLU A 162 1.36 -28.65 6.02
C GLU A 162 2.40 -27.93 5.15
N VAL A 163 3.07 -26.95 5.74
CA VAL A 163 4.10 -26.13 5.10
C VAL A 163 5.46 -26.61 5.58
N ALA A 164 6.30 -27.08 4.66
CA ALA A 164 7.66 -27.52 4.96
C ALA A 164 8.67 -26.44 4.57
N TYR A 165 9.68 -26.25 5.40
CA TYR A 165 10.83 -25.38 5.13
C TYR A 165 12.13 -26.02 5.59
N GLU A 166 13.21 -25.66 4.94
CA GLU A 166 14.56 -26.03 5.30
C GLU A 166 15.13 -24.97 6.24
N ASP A 167 15.54 -25.38 7.43
CA ASP A 167 16.36 -24.55 8.32
C ASP A 167 17.81 -24.59 7.84
N LEU A 168 18.26 -23.52 7.21
CA LEU A 168 19.60 -23.42 6.59
C LEU A 168 20.75 -23.39 7.61
N SER A 169 20.45 -23.14 8.88
CA SER A 169 21.45 -23.17 9.96
C SER A 169 21.76 -24.57 10.44
N THR A 170 20.78 -25.47 10.34
CA THR A 170 20.88 -26.88 10.79
C THR A 170 20.80 -27.89 9.65
N ASN A 171 20.47 -27.45 8.42
CA ASN A 171 20.17 -28.29 7.26
C ASN A 171 19.09 -29.34 7.54
N THR A 172 18.06 -28.99 8.32
CA THR A 172 16.96 -29.87 8.66
C THR A 172 15.64 -29.37 8.08
N ILE A 173 14.78 -30.29 7.66
CA ILE A 173 13.41 -29.95 7.23
C ILE A 173 12.54 -29.85 8.47
N LYS A 174 11.81 -28.75 8.57
CA LYS A 174 10.80 -28.49 9.59
C LYS A 174 9.44 -28.28 8.94
N THR A 175 8.36 -28.56 9.66
CA THR A 175 6.99 -28.41 9.17
C THR A 175 6.15 -27.56 10.11
N ILE A 176 5.22 -26.79 9.53
CA ILE A 176 4.24 -25.96 10.24
C ILE A 176 2.87 -26.27 9.66
N ARG A 177 1.88 -26.58 10.51
CA ARG A 177 0.48 -26.64 10.10
C ARG A 177 -0.11 -25.22 10.02
N ALA A 178 -0.84 -24.95 8.94
CA ALA A 178 -1.44 -23.63 8.71
C ALA A 178 -2.83 -23.76 8.06
N GLU A 179 -3.64 -22.70 8.18
CA GLU A 179 -4.88 -22.57 7.43
C GLU A 179 -4.66 -21.90 6.07
N TYR A 180 -3.67 -21.01 6.01
CA TYR A 180 -3.35 -20.20 4.82
C TYR A 180 -1.84 -20.12 4.59
N LEU A 181 -1.44 -20.10 3.32
CA LEU A 181 -0.07 -19.87 2.88
C LEU A 181 -0.05 -18.69 1.91
N VAL A 182 0.85 -17.72 2.13
CA VAL A 182 1.01 -16.58 1.22
C VAL A 182 2.46 -16.47 0.76
N GLY A 183 2.69 -16.61 -0.54
CA GLY A 183 3.99 -16.44 -1.18
C GLY A 183 4.27 -14.96 -1.49
N CYS A 184 5.24 -14.40 -0.77
CA CYS A 184 5.84 -13.09 -1.02
C CYS A 184 7.33 -13.26 -1.36
N ASP A 185 7.67 -14.38 -1.97
CA ASP A 185 9.03 -14.93 -2.20
C ASP A 185 9.65 -14.45 -3.53
N GLY A 186 9.09 -13.37 -4.10
CA GLY A 186 9.65 -12.65 -5.22
C GLY A 186 9.46 -13.29 -6.59
N ALA A 187 10.10 -12.73 -7.61
CA ALA A 187 9.89 -13.08 -9.02
C ALA A 187 10.11 -14.57 -9.35
N ARG A 188 10.91 -15.28 -8.55
CA ARG A 188 11.18 -16.72 -8.66
C ARG A 188 10.39 -17.54 -7.65
N SER A 189 9.19 -17.06 -7.30
CA SER A 189 8.35 -17.67 -6.29
C SER A 189 8.22 -19.19 -6.45
N LYS A 190 8.57 -19.89 -5.38
CA LYS A 190 8.34 -21.33 -5.25
C LYS A 190 6.90 -21.59 -4.79
N VAL A 191 6.31 -20.70 -3.98
CA VAL A 191 4.92 -20.83 -3.55
C VAL A 191 3.97 -20.81 -4.74
N ARG A 192 4.23 -19.95 -5.74
CA ARG A 192 3.43 -19.88 -6.98
C ARG A 192 3.28 -21.25 -7.66
N THR A 193 4.29 -22.11 -7.60
CA THR A 193 4.24 -23.44 -8.24
C THR A 193 3.24 -24.41 -7.58
N PHE A 194 2.67 -24.06 -6.43
CA PHE A 194 1.64 -24.81 -5.73
C PHE A 194 0.21 -24.30 -6.04
N ILE A 195 0.10 -23.24 -6.85
CA ILE A 195 -1.18 -22.76 -7.36
C ILE A 195 -1.33 -23.30 -8.79
N PRO A 196 -2.37 -24.08 -9.09
CA PRO A 196 -2.59 -24.61 -10.44
C PRO A 196 -2.65 -23.49 -11.48
N ASP A 197 -2.01 -23.70 -12.62
CA ASP A 197 -2.00 -22.80 -13.78
C ASP A 197 -1.57 -21.33 -13.47
N ALA A 198 -0.76 -21.11 -12.42
CA ALA A 198 -0.30 -19.79 -12.01
C ALA A 198 1.04 -19.35 -12.65
N GLU A 199 1.33 -19.81 -13.88
CA GLU A 199 2.52 -19.38 -14.61
C GLU A 199 2.49 -17.84 -14.88
N LEU A 200 3.69 -17.27 -14.98
CA LEU A 200 3.85 -15.88 -15.40
C LEU A 200 3.67 -15.73 -16.91
N GLU A 201 2.68 -14.98 -17.33
CA GLU A 201 2.46 -14.57 -18.72
C GLU A 201 3.08 -13.20 -18.99
N GLY A 202 3.59 -12.99 -20.21
CA GLY A 202 4.24 -11.77 -20.65
C GLY A 202 5.66 -12.00 -21.16
N GLU A 203 6.43 -10.93 -21.27
CA GLU A 203 7.71 -10.94 -21.97
C GLU A 203 8.89 -10.65 -21.02
N MET A 204 10.05 -11.20 -21.39
CA MET A 204 11.35 -10.78 -20.86
C MET A 204 12.02 -9.93 -21.92
N THR A 205 12.36 -8.69 -21.58
CA THR A 205 13.02 -7.77 -22.52
C THR A 205 14.55 -7.96 -22.49
N ASN A 206 15.23 -7.43 -23.51
CA ASN A 206 16.69 -7.36 -23.52
C ASN A 206 17.23 -6.18 -22.70
N ALA A 207 16.36 -5.28 -22.23
CA ALA A 207 16.76 -4.14 -21.42
C ALA A 207 17.32 -4.59 -20.08
N SER A 208 18.49 -4.11 -19.75
CA SER A 208 19.14 -4.37 -18.47
C SER A 208 19.77 -3.08 -17.92
N TRP A 209 19.79 -2.97 -16.61
CA TRP A 209 20.27 -1.79 -15.89
C TRP A 209 21.25 -2.20 -14.82
N GLY A 210 22.40 -1.52 -14.80
CA GLY A 210 23.30 -1.55 -13.64
C GLY A 210 22.84 -0.49 -12.64
N VAL A 211 22.68 -0.87 -11.38
CA VAL A 211 22.19 0.02 -10.33
C VAL A 211 23.25 0.18 -9.25
N LEU A 212 23.59 1.43 -8.95
CA LEU A 212 24.62 1.81 -7.97
C LEU A 212 24.03 2.75 -6.93
N ASP A 213 24.24 2.45 -5.67
CA ASP A 213 24.00 3.37 -4.55
C ASP A 213 25.35 3.79 -3.95
N GLY A 214 25.53 5.07 -3.74
CA GLY A 214 26.74 5.57 -3.09
C GLY A 214 26.76 7.08 -2.91
N VAL A 215 27.79 7.55 -2.24
CA VAL A 215 28.08 8.97 -2.10
C VAL A 215 28.98 9.39 -3.26
N ILE A 216 28.51 10.38 -4.01
CA ILE A 216 29.19 10.87 -5.23
C ILE A 216 29.67 12.29 -4.99
N ASP A 217 30.92 12.57 -5.39
CA ASP A 217 31.46 13.92 -5.53
C ASP A 217 31.25 14.38 -6.99
N THR A 218 30.46 15.42 -7.17
CA THR A 218 30.04 15.88 -8.48
C THR A 218 29.76 17.38 -8.51
N ASP A 219 29.93 18.02 -9.65
CA ASP A 219 29.49 19.38 -9.96
C ASP A 219 28.16 19.41 -10.74
N PHE A 220 27.48 18.27 -10.85
CA PHE A 220 26.20 18.15 -11.51
C PHE A 220 25.13 18.98 -10.75
N PRO A 221 24.45 19.94 -11.42
CA PRO A 221 23.63 20.93 -10.71
C PRO A 221 22.29 20.39 -10.20
N ASP A 222 21.76 19.28 -10.76
CA ASP A 222 20.47 18.70 -10.42
C ASP A 222 20.58 17.50 -9.47
N LEU A 223 21.56 17.54 -8.56
CA LEU A 223 21.88 16.48 -7.61
C LEU A 223 20.68 16.00 -6.78
N TRP A 224 19.74 16.91 -6.45
CA TRP A 224 18.57 16.62 -5.60
C TRP A 224 17.24 16.51 -6.35
N SER A 225 17.26 16.54 -7.68
CA SER A 225 16.12 16.24 -8.54
C SER A 225 16.11 14.76 -8.93
N LYS A 226 14.94 14.21 -9.26
CA LYS A 226 14.89 13.00 -10.10
C LYS A 226 15.29 13.42 -11.51
N VAL A 227 16.28 12.75 -12.10
CA VAL A 227 16.79 13.17 -13.42
C VAL A 227 16.77 12.01 -14.42
N ALA A 228 16.20 12.25 -15.58
CA ALA A 228 16.34 11.40 -16.74
C ALA A 228 17.42 11.98 -17.65
N VAL A 229 18.51 11.24 -17.85
CA VAL A 229 19.62 11.61 -18.71
C VAL A 229 19.61 10.70 -19.94
N ARG A 230 19.70 11.29 -21.11
CA ARG A 230 19.85 10.58 -22.39
C ARG A 230 21.08 11.06 -23.11
N THR A 231 21.97 10.14 -23.47
CA THR A 231 23.20 10.48 -24.14
C THR A 231 23.29 9.87 -25.53
N HIS A 232 24.01 10.54 -26.42
CA HIS A 232 24.22 10.05 -27.77
C HIS A 232 25.07 8.76 -27.80
N THR A 233 26.02 8.61 -26.92
CA THR A 233 27.04 7.55 -26.98
C THR A 233 27.00 6.53 -25.85
N ALA A 234 26.50 6.91 -24.69
CA ALA A 234 26.65 6.11 -23.46
C ALA A 234 25.33 5.52 -22.90
N GLY A 235 24.22 5.67 -23.66
CA GLY A 235 22.90 5.21 -23.21
C GLY A 235 22.24 6.19 -22.25
N SER A 236 21.30 5.68 -21.47
CA SER A 236 20.47 6.47 -20.56
C SER A 236 20.87 6.27 -19.11
N ILE A 237 20.63 7.30 -18.31
CA ILE A 237 20.78 7.24 -16.84
C ILE A 237 19.48 7.75 -16.19
N LEU A 238 19.03 7.06 -15.16
CA LEU A 238 18.08 7.62 -14.21
C LEU A 238 18.85 7.94 -12.92
N TRP A 239 18.89 9.23 -12.56
CA TRP A 239 19.54 9.76 -11.37
C TRP A 239 18.51 10.02 -10.29
N ILE A 240 18.72 9.47 -9.11
CA ILE A 240 17.77 9.52 -8.00
C ILE A 240 18.53 9.93 -6.72
N PRO A 241 18.21 11.09 -6.11
CA PRO A 241 18.76 11.44 -4.81
C PRO A 241 18.25 10.49 -3.73
N ARG A 242 19.06 10.28 -2.73
CA ARG A 242 18.77 9.35 -1.64
C ARG A 242 19.06 9.98 -0.28
N GLU A 243 18.56 9.35 0.76
CA GLU A 243 18.92 9.67 2.15
C GLU A 243 20.44 9.57 2.39
N ARG A 244 20.91 10.15 3.49
CA ARG A 244 22.35 10.16 3.88
C ARG A 244 23.29 10.74 2.81
N ASN A 245 22.79 11.69 2.03
CA ASN A 245 23.54 12.31 0.93
C ASN A 245 24.02 11.33 -0.15
N MET A 246 23.34 10.19 -0.29
CA MET A 246 23.61 9.23 -1.34
C MET A 246 22.89 9.59 -2.64
N THR A 247 23.33 8.96 -3.70
CA THR A 247 22.67 8.96 -5.01
C THR A 247 22.53 7.53 -5.50
N ARG A 248 21.38 7.21 -6.06
CA ARG A 248 21.17 5.99 -6.85
C ARG A 248 21.23 6.32 -8.33
N LEU A 249 22.05 5.59 -9.05
CA LEU A 249 22.11 5.64 -10.50
C LEU A 249 21.60 4.33 -11.09
N TYR A 250 20.63 4.43 -11.99
CA TYR A 250 20.29 3.35 -12.93
C TYR A 250 21.01 3.68 -14.23
N VAL A 251 21.92 2.83 -14.64
CA VAL A 251 22.72 2.99 -15.86
C VAL A 251 22.28 1.93 -16.86
N GLU A 252 21.80 2.36 -18.01
CA GLU A 252 21.38 1.46 -19.07
C GLU A 252 22.58 0.63 -19.59
N LEU A 253 22.38 -0.67 -19.70
CA LEU A 253 23.38 -1.63 -20.17
C LEU A 253 22.90 -2.18 -21.52
N SER A 254 23.29 -1.52 -22.60
CA SER A 254 23.10 -2.00 -23.97
C SER A 254 24.46 -2.34 -24.59
N ALA A 255 24.55 -3.48 -25.27
CA ALA A 255 25.69 -3.77 -26.13
C ALA A 255 25.56 -2.98 -27.44
N THR A 256 26.70 -2.73 -28.10
CA THR A 256 26.80 -1.99 -29.35
C THR A 256 26.02 -2.61 -30.54
N ASP A 257 25.65 -3.88 -30.39
CA ASP A 257 24.89 -4.68 -31.36
C ASP A 257 23.40 -4.82 -31.00
N GLY A 258 22.94 -4.15 -29.92
CA GLY A 258 21.56 -4.24 -29.43
C GLY A 258 21.25 -5.53 -28.64
N GLU A 259 22.24 -6.39 -28.44
CA GLU A 259 22.12 -7.54 -27.57
C GLU A 259 22.27 -7.17 -26.08
N ARG A 260 21.88 -8.07 -25.20
CA ARG A 260 22.02 -7.89 -23.77
C ARG A 260 23.49 -7.98 -23.36
N VAL A 261 23.97 -7.06 -22.53
CA VAL A 261 25.31 -7.17 -21.91
C VAL A 261 25.34 -8.41 -21.02
N ASP A 262 26.35 -9.25 -21.21
CA ASP A 262 26.56 -10.43 -20.37
C ASP A 262 26.68 -10.00 -18.90
N LYS A 263 25.94 -10.67 -18.01
CA LYS A 263 25.97 -10.43 -16.56
C LYS A 263 27.38 -10.46 -15.99
N ALA A 264 28.25 -11.31 -16.54
CA ALA A 264 29.65 -11.41 -16.09
C ALA A 264 30.48 -10.15 -16.43
N LYS A 265 30.09 -9.39 -17.46
CA LYS A 265 30.72 -8.13 -17.85
C LYS A 265 30.16 -6.92 -17.15
N ALA A 266 28.92 -7.00 -16.63
CA ALA A 266 28.24 -5.90 -15.94
C ALA A 266 28.70 -5.81 -14.48
N THR A 267 30.01 -5.52 -14.28
CA THR A 267 30.62 -5.31 -12.96
C THR A 267 30.36 -3.89 -12.44
N THR A 268 30.63 -3.67 -11.16
CA THR A 268 30.55 -2.34 -10.53
C THR A 268 31.41 -1.32 -11.30
N GLU A 269 32.66 -1.67 -11.63
CA GLU A 269 33.61 -0.81 -12.33
C GLU A 269 33.11 -0.48 -13.74
N TYR A 270 32.56 -1.45 -14.46
CA TYR A 270 31.99 -1.23 -15.78
C TYR A 270 30.82 -0.23 -15.70
N VAL A 271 29.90 -0.41 -14.76
CA VAL A 271 28.74 0.48 -14.61
C VAL A 271 29.16 1.89 -14.17
N MET A 272 30.15 2.01 -13.27
CA MET A 272 30.75 3.29 -12.89
C MET A 272 31.38 4.01 -14.07
N GLN A 273 32.12 3.29 -14.93
CA GLN A 273 32.73 3.87 -16.12
C GLN A 273 31.67 4.35 -17.12
N ARG A 274 30.62 3.56 -17.37
CA ARG A 274 29.49 3.96 -18.24
C ARG A 274 28.78 5.20 -17.68
N ALA A 275 28.59 5.28 -16.37
CA ALA A 275 28.01 6.46 -15.74
C ALA A 275 28.87 7.71 -15.93
N LYS A 276 30.19 7.61 -15.78
CA LYS A 276 31.12 8.74 -16.04
C LYS A 276 31.04 9.22 -17.48
N GLU A 277 31.01 8.30 -18.45
CA GLU A 277 30.89 8.61 -19.86
C GLU A 277 29.57 9.34 -20.16
N ALA A 278 28.45 8.84 -19.61
CA ALA A 278 27.14 9.43 -19.82
C ALA A 278 26.98 10.81 -19.16
N MET A 279 27.62 11.03 -18.02
CA MET A 279 27.51 12.30 -17.29
C MET A 279 28.53 13.37 -17.74
N HIS A 280 29.43 13.04 -18.69
CA HIS A 280 30.37 14.05 -19.24
C HIS A 280 29.60 15.26 -19.82
N PRO A 281 29.99 16.54 -19.51
CA PRO A 281 31.28 16.96 -18.93
C PRO A 281 31.33 17.05 -17.39
N PHE A 282 30.27 16.67 -16.68
CA PHE A 282 30.24 16.78 -15.23
C PHE A 282 31.17 15.78 -14.57
N LYS A 283 31.82 16.21 -13.49
CA LYS A 283 32.63 15.35 -12.63
C LYS A 283 31.74 14.29 -11.96
N LEU A 284 32.18 13.05 -11.97
CA LEU A 284 31.52 11.95 -11.30
C LEU A 284 32.55 11.05 -10.60
N GLU A 285 32.69 11.22 -9.28
CA GLU A 285 33.62 10.43 -8.47
C GLU A 285 32.90 9.81 -7.28
N TRP A 286 32.93 8.49 -7.16
CA TRP A 286 32.37 7.80 -6.00
C TRP A 286 33.32 7.91 -4.80
N LYS A 287 32.81 8.46 -3.69
CA LYS A 287 33.46 8.39 -2.37
C LYS A 287 33.20 7.04 -1.73
N THR A 288 31.99 6.52 -1.86
CA THR A 288 31.59 5.18 -1.40
C THR A 288 30.62 4.56 -2.39
N VAL A 289 30.67 3.23 -2.49
CA VAL A 289 29.62 2.42 -3.13
C VAL A 289 29.06 1.50 -2.05
N GLU A 290 27.80 1.69 -1.67
CA GLU A 290 27.15 0.92 -0.61
C GLU A 290 26.39 -0.28 -1.15
N TRP A 291 25.89 -0.17 -2.37
CA TRP A 291 25.14 -1.25 -3.00
C TRP A 291 25.30 -1.23 -4.52
N PHE A 292 25.32 -2.43 -5.08
CA PHE A 292 25.35 -2.66 -6.53
C PHE A 292 24.43 -3.83 -6.88
N GLY A 293 23.72 -3.71 -8.01
CA GLY A 293 22.89 -4.77 -8.55
C GLY A 293 22.64 -4.62 -10.04
N ASN A 294 22.46 -5.76 -10.71
CA ASN A 294 22.02 -5.81 -12.10
C ASN A 294 20.53 -6.16 -12.16
N TYR A 295 19.77 -5.33 -12.86
CA TYR A 295 18.35 -5.47 -13.03
C TYR A 295 18.01 -5.79 -14.49
N VAL A 296 17.24 -6.86 -14.69
CA VAL A 296 16.73 -7.27 -15.99
C VAL A 296 15.24 -7.04 -16.01
N VAL A 297 14.76 -6.33 -17.03
CA VAL A 297 13.34 -6.02 -17.17
C VAL A 297 12.57 -7.24 -17.63
N GLY A 298 11.55 -7.62 -16.84
CA GLY A 298 10.54 -8.60 -17.22
C GLY A 298 9.17 -7.98 -16.98
N GLN A 299 8.27 -8.09 -17.93
CA GLN A 299 6.92 -7.53 -17.90
C GLN A 299 5.92 -8.66 -17.93
N ARG A 300 5.59 -9.19 -16.73
CA ARG A 300 4.83 -10.45 -16.60
C ARG A 300 3.87 -10.41 -15.42
N VAL A 301 2.72 -11.07 -15.59
CA VAL A 301 1.70 -11.28 -14.54
C VAL A 301 1.37 -12.77 -14.44
N ALA A 302 1.17 -13.27 -13.23
CA ALA A 302 0.67 -14.63 -13.01
C ALA A 302 -0.80 -14.75 -13.46
N LYS A 303 -1.16 -15.91 -14.01
CA LYS A 303 -2.53 -16.19 -14.43
C LYS A 303 -3.49 -16.20 -13.24
N HIS A 304 -3.02 -16.73 -12.10
CA HIS A 304 -3.78 -16.81 -10.86
C HIS A 304 -2.96 -16.28 -9.70
N PHE A 305 -3.61 -15.58 -8.77
CA PHE A 305 -3.02 -15.05 -7.53
C PHE A 305 -3.41 -15.88 -6.32
N MET A 306 -4.29 -16.83 -6.49
CA MET A 306 -4.71 -17.78 -5.45
C MET A 306 -5.07 -19.13 -6.03
N ASP A 307 -5.04 -20.18 -5.19
CA ASP A 307 -5.53 -21.50 -5.54
C ASP A 307 -7.07 -21.57 -5.51
N PRO A 308 -7.70 -22.58 -6.16
CA PRO A 308 -9.15 -22.69 -6.21
C PRO A 308 -9.85 -22.80 -4.84
N ASP A 309 -9.15 -23.31 -3.83
CA ASP A 309 -9.67 -23.46 -2.47
C ASP A 309 -9.49 -22.20 -1.61
N ALA A 310 -8.87 -21.13 -2.17
CA ALA A 310 -8.52 -19.89 -1.50
C ALA A 310 -7.72 -20.12 -0.19
N ARG A 311 -6.71 -20.99 -0.24
CA ARG A 311 -5.81 -21.33 0.86
C ARG A 311 -4.37 -20.91 0.59
N ILE A 312 -3.97 -20.87 -0.68
CA ILE A 312 -2.63 -20.48 -1.12
C ILE A 312 -2.75 -19.21 -1.95
N PHE A 313 -2.00 -18.18 -1.61
CA PHE A 313 -1.99 -16.87 -2.28
C PHE A 313 -0.58 -16.49 -2.66
N ILE A 314 -0.45 -15.60 -3.63
CA ILE A 314 0.81 -14.90 -3.95
C ILE A 314 0.59 -13.38 -3.96
N ALA A 315 1.62 -12.62 -3.58
CA ALA A 315 1.59 -11.16 -3.55
C ALA A 315 2.93 -10.57 -3.98
N GLY A 316 2.89 -9.37 -4.56
CA GLY A 316 4.06 -8.65 -5.05
C GLY A 316 4.74 -9.35 -6.22
N ASP A 317 6.07 -9.33 -6.25
CA ASP A 317 6.86 -9.90 -7.35
C ASP A 317 6.59 -11.40 -7.58
N ALA A 318 6.00 -12.10 -6.62
CA ALA A 318 5.53 -13.47 -6.82
C ALA A 318 4.37 -13.54 -7.82
N GLY A 319 3.57 -12.48 -7.93
CA GLY A 319 2.44 -12.36 -8.85
C GLY A 319 2.73 -11.55 -10.11
N HIS A 320 3.62 -10.55 -10.05
CA HIS A 320 3.90 -9.66 -11.18
C HIS A 320 5.33 -9.09 -11.16
N CYS A 321 5.91 -8.93 -12.34
CA CYS A 321 7.24 -8.36 -12.53
C CYS A 321 7.19 -7.28 -13.61
N HIS A 322 7.89 -6.17 -13.42
CA HIS A 322 7.93 -5.04 -14.34
C HIS A 322 9.25 -4.26 -14.22
N SER A 323 9.43 -3.17 -14.98
CA SER A 323 10.64 -2.34 -14.91
C SER A 323 10.74 -1.55 -13.60
N ALA A 324 11.92 -0.99 -13.33
CA ALA A 324 12.14 -0.11 -12.17
C ALA A 324 11.88 1.39 -12.47
N LEU A 325 11.61 1.76 -13.74
CA LEU A 325 11.63 3.15 -14.21
C LEU A 325 10.62 4.07 -13.50
N ALA A 326 9.45 3.55 -13.17
CA ALA A 326 8.39 4.32 -12.50
C ALA A 326 8.33 4.09 -10.98
N ALA A 327 9.28 3.36 -10.38
CA ALA A 327 9.32 3.02 -8.95
C ALA A 327 8.01 2.40 -8.42
N GLN A 328 7.36 1.51 -9.19
CA GLN A 328 6.06 0.92 -8.82
C GLN A 328 6.17 -0.40 -8.04
N GLY A 329 7.28 -1.14 -8.15
CA GLY A 329 7.40 -2.51 -7.65
C GLY A 329 7.02 -2.67 -6.17
N ALA A 330 7.78 -2.07 -5.28
CA ALA A 330 7.52 -2.18 -3.84
C ALA A 330 6.16 -1.58 -3.45
N ASN A 331 5.74 -0.48 -4.12
CA ASN A 331 4.48 0.18 -3.85
C ASN A 331 3.29 -0.74 -4.15
N THR A 332 3.21 -1.28 -5.36
CA THR A 332 2.14 -2.21 -5.75
C THR A 332 2.17 -3.49 -4.92
N SER A 333 3.39 -4.03 -4.67
CA SER A 333 3.58 -5.24 -3.85
C SER A 333 3.07 -5.06 -2.41
N MET A 334 3.34 -3.93 -1.77
CA MET A 334 2.83 -3.64 -0.43
C MET A 334 1.30 -3.47 -0.44
N HIS A 335 0.73 -2.88 -1.49
CA HIS A 335 -0.73 -2.74 -1.60
C HIS A 335 -1.45 -4.05 -1.91
N ASP A 336 -0.81 -5.02 -2.58
CA ASP A 336 -1.36 -6.38 -2.68
C ASP A 336 -1.57 -6.98 -1.30
N SER A 337 -0.52 -6.94 -0.49
CA SER A 337 -0.53 -7.45 0.88
C SER A 337 -1.50 -6.69 1.78
N PHE A 338 -1.57 -5.38 1.63
CA PHE A 338 -2.51 -4.53 2.37
C PHE A 338 -3.97 -4.86 2.04
N ASN A 339 -4.28 -5.11 0.76
CA ASN A 339 -5.59 -5.55 0.29
C ASN A 339 -5.95 -6.94 0.81
N LEU A 340 -5.00 -7.90 0.83
CA LEU A 340 -5.24 -9.26 1.31
C LEU A 340 -5.41 -9.33 2.83
N ALA A 341 -4.63 -8.54 3.59
CA ALA A 341 -4.56 -8.62 5.05
C ALA A 341 -5.93 -8.44 5.73
N TRP A 342 -6.69 -7.40 5.36
CA TRP A 342 -7.98 -7.15 5.97
C TRP A 342 -9.05 -8.17 5.57
N LYS A 343 -8.96 -8.73 4.35
CA LYS A 343 -9.86 -9.79 3.87
C LYS A 343 -9.61 -11.09 4.64
N LEU A 344 -8.35 -11.49 4.79
CA LEU A 344 -7.97 -12.63 5.63
C LEU A 344 -8.44 -12.44 7.07
N ASN A 345 -8.21 -11.26 7.67
CA ASN A 345 -8.66 -10.98 9.03
C ASN A 345 -10.17 -11.22 9.20
N LEU A 346 -11.01 -10.72 8.31
CA LEU A 346 -12.46 -10.88 8.43
C LEU A 346 -12.90 -12.33 8.23
N VAL A 347 -12.30 -13.06 7.29
CA VAL A 347 -12.63 -14.46 7.02
C VAL A 347 -12.16 -15.37 8.16
N ILE A 348 -10.92 -15.21 8.62
CA ILE A 348 -10.35 -16.00 9.74
C ILE A 348 -11.16 -15.79 11.03
N ARG A 349 -11.68 -14.59 11.25
CA ARG A 349 -12.55 -14.29 12.39
C ARG A 349 -13.98 -14.80 12.25
N GLY A 350 -14.35 -15.36 11.10
CA GLY A 350 -15.72 -15.77 10.78
C GLY A 350 -16.68 -14.57 10.63
N LEU A 351 -16.17 -13.38 10.33
CA LEU A 351 -16.94 -12.15 10.15
C LEU A 351 -17.33 -11.89 8.70
N ALA A 352 -16.74 -12.62 7.77
CA ALA A 352 -17.08 -12.57 6.35
C ALA A 352 -17.09 -13.97 5.73
N LYS A 353 -17.86 -14.12 4.66
CA LYS A 353 -17.91 -15.36 3.85
C LYS A 353 -16.54 -15.59 3.20
N PRO A 354 -16.11 -16.85 3.04
CA PRO A 354 -14.86 -17.17 2.34
C PRO A 354 -14.77 -16.59 0.92
N SER A 355 -15.92 -16.40 0.24
CA SER A 355 -15.99 -15.74 -1.07
C SER A 355 -15.43 -14.31 -1.09
N LEU A 356 -15.25 -13.66 0.07
CA LEU A 356 -14.55 -12.39 0.14
C LEU A 356 -13.11 -12.49 -0.40
N LEU A 357 -12.45 -13.65 -0.22
CA LEU A 357 -11.06 -13.84 -0.64
C LEU A 357 -10.88 -13.84 -2.16
N SER A 358 -11.90 -14.24 -2.94
CA SER A 358 -11.83 -14.20 -4.41
C SER A 358 -11.64 -12.77 -4.94
N THR A 359 -12.17 -11.79 -4.22
CA THR A 359 -12.01 -10.38 -4.60
C THR A 359 -10.55 -9.89 -4.54
N TYR A 360 -9.65 -10.64 -3.87
CA TYR A 360 -8.22 -10.33 -3.89
C TYR A 360 -7.64 -10.50 -5.29
N GLU A 361 -7.85 -11.66 -5.91
CA GLU A 361 -7.38 -11.91 -7.27
C GLU A 361 -8.07 -10.96 -8.27
N GLU A 362 -9.39 -10.80 -8.19
CA GLU A 362 -10.15 -9.91 -9.07
C GLU A 362 -9.59 -8.48 -9.07
N GLU A 363 -9.29 -7.94 -7.91
CA GLU A 363 -8.81 -6.58 -7.73
C GLU A 363 -7.32 -6.45 -8.05
N ARG A 364 -6.47 -7.29 -7.46
CA ARG A 364 -5.03 -7.10 -7.52
C ARG A 364 -4.41 -7.56 -8.83
N ARG A 365 -4.98 -8.61 -9.46
CA ARG A 365 -4.56 -9.02 -10.79
C ARG A 365 -4.94 -7.98 -11.85
N LYS A 366 -6.10 -7.30 -11.70
CA LYS A 366 -6.43 -6.14 -12.55
C LYS A 366 -5.34 -5.07 -12.45
N ILE A 367 -4.99 -4.64 -11.24
CA ILE A 367 -3.96 -3.62 -11.04
C ILE A 367 -2.59 -4.08 -11.57
N ALA A 368 -2.25 -5.35 -11.42
CA ALA A 368 -1.02 -5.91 -11.99
C ALA A 368 -1.01 -5.83 -13.53
N ASN A 369 -2.13 -6.14 -14.18
CA ASN A 369 -2.25 -6.00 -15.64
C ASN A 369 -2.17 -4.53 -16.09
N ASP A 370 -2.85 -3.61 -15.38
CA ASP A 370 -2.79 -2.18 -15.66
C ASP A 370 -1.33 -1.68 -15.52
N LEU A 371 -0.62 -2.16 -14.49
CA LEU A 371 0.78 -1.84 -14.27
C LEU A 371 1.69 -2.32 -15.42
N ILE A 372 1.50 -3.56 -15.88
CA ILE A 372 2.30 -4.08 -17.00
C ILE A 372 2.02 -3.30 -18.29
N ASN A 373 0.76 -3.01 -18.59
CA ASN A 373 0.38 -2.21 -19.76
C ASN A 373 1.03 -0.82 -19.71
N PHE A 374 0.92 -0.14 -18.58
CA PHE A 374 1.58 1.14 -18.33
C PHE A 374 3.10 1.03 -18.49
N ASP A 375 3.74 0.02 -17.88
CA ASP A 375 5.20 -0.15 -17.88
C ASP A 375 5.75 -0.38 -19.29
N VAL A 376 5.04 -1.15 -20.14
CA VAL A 376 5.39 -1.33 -21.55
C VAL A 376 5.39 0.00 -22.31
N GLU A 377 4.34 0.82 -22.10
CA GLU A 377 4.23 2.13 -22.75
C GLU A 377 5.27 3.11 -22.20
N HIS A 378 5.53 3.07 -20.90
CA HIS A 378 6.49 3.94 -20.23
C HIS A 378 7.93 3.65 -20.66
N CYS A 379 8.31 2.38 -20.80
CA CYS A 379 9.60 1.97 -21.35
C CYS A 379 9.78 2.46 -22.78
N LYS A 380 8.77 2.29 -23.63
CA LYS A 380 8.80 2.82 -25.02
C LYS A 380 8.91 4.34 -25.06
N ALA A 381 8.17 5.05 -24.22
CA ALA A 381 8.23 6.51 -24.12
C ALA A 381 9.62 6.98 -23.66
N PHE A 382 10.25 6.24 -22.74
CA PHE A 382 11.62 6.52 -22.29
C PHE A 382 12.61 6.41 -23.45
N GLU A 383 12.48 5.40 -24.32
CA GLU A 383 13.30 5.23 -25.52
C GLU A 383 13.06 6.33 -26.58
N GLN A 384 11.82 6.84 -26.71
CA GLN A 384 11.44 7.85 -27.69
C GLN A 384 11.93 9.26 -27.34
N GLY A 385 12.25 9.53 -26.07
CA GLY A 385 12.82 10.80 -25.61
C GLY A 385 11.89 11.64 -24.74
N GLU A 386 12.35 12.86 -24.41
CA GLU A 386 11.76 13.73 -23.39
C GLU A 386 10.26 13.99 -23.58
N ALA A 387 9.86 14.42 -24.79
CA ALA A 387 8.46 14.80 -25.04
C ALA A 387 7.50 13.60 -24.86
N ALA A 388 7.87 12.42 -25.37
CA ALA A 388 7.08 11.21 -25.22
C ALA A 388 7.02 10.76 -23.75
N LEU A 389 8.17 10.80 -23.06
CA LEU A 389 8.24 10.43 -21.64
C LEU A 389 7.41 11.37 -20.76
N ALA A 390 7.50 12.69 -20.98
CA ALA A 390 6.73 13.68 -20.22
C ALA A 390 5.22 13.52 -20.47
N THR A 391 4.80 13.28 -21.71
CA THR A 391 3.39 13.02 -22.06
C THR A 391 2.89 11.76 -21.38
N ASN A 392 3.59 10.63 -21.56
CA ASN A 392 3.20 9.37 -20.92
C ASN A 392 3.14 9.48 -19.39
N PHE A 393 4.10 10.19 -18.78
CA PHE A 393 4.09 10.42 -17.33
C PHE A 393 2.87 11.24 -16.89
N ASN A 394 2.55 12.33 -17.59
CA ASN A 394 1.41 13.18 -17.26
C ASN A 394 0.07 12.48 -17.43
N ASP A 395 -0.09 11.71 -18.50
CA ASP A 395 -1.31 10.95 -18.77
C ASP A 395 -1.57 9.86 -17.72
N ASN A 396 -0.49 9.29 -17.16
CA ASN A 396 -0.56 8.21 -16.18
C ASN A 396 -0.26 8.67 -14.74
N ILE A 397 -0.17 9.97 -14.48
CA ILE A 397 0.33 10.52 -13.21
C ILE A 397 -0.47 10.05 -11.98
N ARG A 398 -1.79 9.92 -12.11
CA ARG A 398 -2.66 9.40 -11.05
C ARG A 398 -2.35 7.94 -10.76
N PHE A 399 -2.16 7.12 -11.79
CA PHE A 399 -1.78 5.72 -11.64
C PHE A 399 -0.38 5.57 -11.00
N ILE A 400 0.61 6.34 -11.49
CA ILE A 400 1.99 6.34 -10.97
C ILE A 400 2.02 6.74 -9.50
N SER A 401 1.22 7.74 -9.08
CA SER A 401 1.14 8.16 -7.68
C SER A 401 0.42 7.15 -6.77
N GLY A 402 -0.22 6.14 -7.36
CA GLY A 402 -1.02 5.11 -6.69
C GLY A 402 -2.45 5.54 -6.37
N VAL A 403 -2.80 6.84 -6.48
CA VAL A 403 -4.17 7.31 -6.19
C VAL A 403 -5.17 6.98 -7.30
N GLY A 404 -4.70 6.69 -8.52
CA GLY A 404 -5.51 6.25 -9.65
C GLY A 404 -5.51 4.73 -9.87
N ALA A 405 -5.10 3.94 -8.89
CA ALA A 405 -5.30 2.49 -8.93
C ALA A 405 -6.75 2.18 -8.56
N GLU A 406 -7.59 1.90 -9.55
CA GLU A 406 -9.03 1.81 -9.42
C GLU A 406 -9.52 0.37 -9.62
N TYR A 407 -10.53 -0.03 -8.84
CA TYR A 407 -11.13 -1.35 -8.91
C TYR A 407 -12.43 -1.34 -9.72
N SER A 408 -12.69 -2.41 -10.44
CA SER A 408 -13.94 -2.57 -11.19
C SER A 408 -15.13 -2.76 -10.27
N THR A 409 -16.33 -2.51 -10.79
CA THR A 409 -17.59 -2.83 -10.12
C THR A 409 -17.66 -4.32 -9.77
N GLY A 410 -18.05 -4.65 -8.55
CA GLY A 410 -18.10 -6.02 -8.04
C GLY A 410 -18.72 -6.09 -6.65
N MET A 411 -18.39 -7.17 -5.91
CA MET A 411 -18.93 -7.40 -4.57
C MET A 411 -18.65 -6.23 -3.61
N LEU A 412 -17.43 -5.67 -3.67
CA LEU A 412 -16.93 -4.64 -2.75
C LEU A 412 -17.03 -3.21 -3.30
N ASN A 413 -17.28 -3.04 -4.59
CA ASN A 413 -17.32 -1.76 -5.29
C ASN A 413 -18.65 -1.67 -6.04
N ARG A 414 -19.72 -1.38 -5.29
CA ARG A 414 -21.10 -1.38 -5.84
C ARG A 414 -21.41 -0.03 -6.45
N ALA A 415 -22.03 -0.05 -7.63
CA ALA A 415 -22.44 1.15 -8.33
C ALA A 415 -23.23 2.09 -7.42
N SER A 416 -22.97 3.39 -7.55
CA SER A 416 -23.72 4.44 -6.87
C SER A 416 -25.17 4.47 -7.36
N ASN A 417 -26.06 5.08 -6.57
CA ASN A 417 -27.51 5.16 -6.84
C ASN A 417 -27.87 6.12 -8.00
N GLY A 418 -27.18 6.00 -9.14
CA GLY A 418 -27.44 6.80 -10.36
C GLY A 418 -26.91 8.23 -10.32
N LEU A 419 -26.13 8.61 -9.32
CA LEU A 419 -25.55 9.95 -9.16
C LEU A 419 -24.12 10.00 -9.70
N SER A 420 -23.81 11.05 -10.43
CA SER A 420 -22.43 11.40 -10.77
C SER A 420 -21.85 12.20 -9.61
N THR A 421 -21.10 11.54 -8.72
CA THR A 421 -20.34 12.18 -7.66
C THR A 421 -18.87 12.27 -8.05
N PRO A 422 -18.09 13.24 -7.54
CA PRO A 422 -16.63 13.30 -7.78
C PRO A 422 -15.90 12.05 -7.31
N LEU A 423 -16.29 11.46 -6.17
CA LEU A 423 -15.80 10.17 -5.71
C LEU A 423 -16.67 9.05 -6.26
N GLN A 424 -16.04 8.02 -6.85
CA GLN A 424 -16.74 6.86 -7.41
C GLN A 424 -16.42 5.57 -6.64
N PRO A 425 -17.33 4.58 -6.62
CA PRO A 425 -17.03 3.26 -6.10
C PRO A 425 -15.84 2.62 -6.84
N GLY A 426 -14.92 2.02 -6.08
CA GLY A 426 -13.69 1.45 -6.61
C GLY A 426 -12.52 2.42 -6.66
N GLU A 427 -12.75 3.72 -6.46
CA GLU A 427 -11.69 4.73 -6.33
C GLU A 427 -11.23 4.87 -4.88
N LEU A 428 -9.99 5.35 -4.72
CA LEU A 428 -9.48 5.74 -3.42
C LEU A 428 -10.24 6.96 -2.90
N GLN A 429 -10.58 6.97 -1.59
CA GLN A 429 -11.21 8.14 -0.96
C GLN A 429 -10.40 9.42 -1.23
N LEU A 430 -11.08 10.46 -1.66
CA LEU A 430 -10.42 11.72 -1.97
C LEU A 430 -10.01 12.46 -0.69
N PRO A 431 -8.81 13.04 -0.63
CA PRO A 431 -8.40 13.88 0.50
C PRO A 431 -9.36 15.04 0.72
N GLY A 432 -9.71 15.29 1.97
CA GLY A 432 -10.57 16.40 2.36
C GLY A 432 -10.14 16.99 3.70
N LYS A 433 -10.28 18.31 3.85
CA LYS A 433 -10.01 19.00 5.11
C LYS A 433 -11.31 19.12 5.91
N VAL A 434 -11.22 18.78 7.18
CA VAL A 434 -12.31 18.88 8.14
C VAL A 434 -11.78 19.33 9.50
N THR A 435 -12.65 19.81 10.37
CA THR A 435 -12.30 20.13 11.75
C THR A 435 -13.03 19.17 12.68
N ARG A 436 -12.32 18.45 13.51
CA ARG A 436 -12.94 17.53 14.47
C ARG A 436 -13.75 18.32 15.50
N TYR A 437 -15.01 17.90 15.73
CA TYR A 437 -15.94 18.64 16.58
C TYR A 437 -15.48 18.72 18.05
N VAL A 438 -14.98 17.61 18.61
CA VAL A 438 -14.69 17.48 20.06
C VAL A 438 -13.53 18.38 20.53
N ASP A 439 -12.52 18.60 19.71
CA ASP A 439 -11.29 19.29 20.10
C ASP A 439 -10.90 20.45 19.15
N ALA A 440 -11.73 20.71 18.14
CA ALA A 440 -11.49 21.72 17.10
C ALA A 440 -10.17 21.53 16.32
N ASN A 441 -9.64 20.31 16.27
CA ASN A 441 -8.41 20.02 15.55
C ASN A 441 -8.68 19.90 14.03
N PRO A 442 -8.01 20.72 13.19
CA PRO A 442 -8.09 20.54 11.74
C PRO A 442 -7.31 19.29 11.32
N VAL A 443 -7.98 18.41 10.57
CA VAL A 443 -7.44 17.12 10.16
C VAL A 443 -7.75 16.82 8.69
N ASP A 444 -6.98 15.90 8.13
CA ASP A 444 -7.29 15.26 6.85
C ASP A 444 -8.23 14.07 7.10
N ILE A 445 -9.44 14.11 6.51
CA ILE A 445 -10.50 13.11 6.75
C ILE A 445 -10.04 11.67 6.49
N GLN A 446 -9.19 11.46 5.49
CA GLN A 446 -8.66 10.14 5.13
C GLN A 446 -7.55 9.65 6.06
N LEU A 447 -6.96 10.53 6.87
CA LEU A 447 -5.85 10.20 7.79
C LEU A 447 -6.24 10.21 9.26
N ASP A 448 -7.36 10.83 9.63
CA ASP A 448 -7.72 11.02 11.04
C ASP A 448 -8.01 9.68 11.74
N ILE A 449 -8.77 8.80 11.11
CA ILE A 449 -9.06 7.46 11.63
C ILE A 449 -7.89 6.54 11.30
N PRO A 450 -7.20 5.97 12.30
CA PRO A 450 -6.09 5.05 12.07
C PRO A 450 -6.57 3.74 11.44
N LEU A 451 -5.64 2.95 10.92
CA LEU A 451 -5.93 1.63 10.35
C LEU A 451 -6.30 0.64 11.46
N LEU A 452 -7.59 0.31 11.58
CA LEU A 452 -8.14 -0.63 12.56
C LEU A 452 -8.94 -1.78 11.89
N CYS A 453 -8.79 -1.98 10.60
CA CYS A 453 -9.55 -2.97 9.81
C CYS A 453 -11.07 -2.76 9.86
N GLN A 454 -11.52 -1.50 9.94
CA GLN A 454 -12.93 -1.14 10.00
C GLN A 454 -13.41 -0.59 8.67
N PHE A 455 -14.65 -0.91 8.30
CA PHE A 455 -15.39 -0.14 7.31
C PHE A 455 -15.81 1.18 7.94
N ARG A 456 -15.70 2.27 7.19
CA ARG A 456 -16.08 3.61 7.63
C ARG A 456 -17.35 4.01 6.91
N ILE A 457 -18.40 4.31 7.66
CA ILE A 457 -19.67 4.78 7.15
C ILE A 457 -19.75 6.27 7.45
N TYR A 458 -19.52 7.08 6.42
CA TYR A 458 -19.58 8.53 6.51
C TYR A 458 -20.97 9.04 6.16
N LEU A 459 -21.54 9.85 7.05
CA LEU A 459 -22.78 10.59 6.85
C LEU A 459 -22.44 12.06 6.59
N PHE A 460 -22.66 12.53 5.39
CA PHE A 460 -22.47 13.93 5.01
C PHE A 460 -23.81 14.65 5.17
N VAL A 461 -23.88 15.52 6.16
CA VAL A 461 -25.13 16.18 6.62
C VAL A 461 -24.97 17.67 6.48
N PRO A 462 -25.46 18.30 5.39
CA PRO A 462 -25.33 19.76 5.20
C PRO A 462 -25.92 20.58 6.34
N ASP A 463 -27.07 20.17 6.89
CA ASP A 463 -27.78 20.89 7.94
C ASP A 463 -28.25 19.92 9.02
N VAL A 464 -27.59 19.93 10.19
CA VAL A 464 -27.90 19.00 11.29
C VAL A 464 -29.30 19.22 11.86
N PRO A 465 -29.74 20.45 12.19
CA PRO A 465 -31.07 20.66 12.80
C PRO A 465 -32.21 20.07 11.98
N SER A 466 -32.21 20.25 10.67
CA SER A 466 -33.25 19.68 9.80
C SER A 466 -33.15 18.17 9.62
N SER A 467 -31.98 17.60 9.84
CA SER A 467 -31.67 16.19 9.60
C SER A 467 -31.85 15.31 10.84
N LEU A 468 -32.17 15.86 12.02
CA LEU A 468 -32.20 15.10 13.29
C LEU A 468 -33.15 13.90 13.23
N LYS A 469 -34.33 14.04 12.62
CA LYS A 469 -35.30 12.94 12.46
C LYS A 469 -34.73 11.81 11.60
N PHE A 470 -34.10 12.14 10.46
CA PHE A 470 -33.45 11.18 9.58
C PHE A 470 -32.32 10.46 10.31
N LEU A 471 -31.46 11.22 11.02
CA LEU A 471 -30.32 10.68 11.77
C LEU A 471 -30.79 9.76 12.91
N ALA A 472 -31.88 10.11 13.60
CA ALA A 472 -32.45 9.28 14.67
C ALA A 472 -32.95 7.93 14.12
N THR A 473 -33.80 7.96 13.08
CA THR A 473 -34.32 6.75 12.45
C THR A 473 -33.21 5.86 11.91
N LEU A 474 -32.27 6.41 11.13
CA LEU A 474 -31.16 5.66 10.58
C LEU A 474 -30.27 5.06 11.68
N SER A 475 -29.98 5.81 12.76
CA SER A 475 -29.13 5.36 13.86
C SER A 475 -29.76 4.22 14.67
N GLU A 476 -31.07 4.27 14.94
CA GLU A 476 -31.80 3.18 15.59
C GLU A 476 -31.73 1.90 14.76
N ASP A 477 -31.96 2.01 13.47
CA ASP A 477 -31.93 0.89 12.54
C ASP A 477 -30.52 0.28 12.42
N LEU A 478 -29.48 1.11 12.29
CA LEU A 478 -28.09 0.62 12.24
C LEU A 478 -27.65 -0.04 13.55
N ALA A 479 -28.17 0.40 14.70
CA ALA A 479 -27.93 -0.21 16.00
C ALA A 479 -28.78 -1.48 16.25
N ASN A 480 -29.80 -1.74 15.42
CA ASN A 480 -30.72 -2.86 15.59
C ASN A 480 -30.00 -4.21 15.54
N LEU A 481 -30.32 -5.10 16.47
CA LEU A 481 -29.75 -6.45 16.57
C LEU A 481 -30.12 -7.39 15.41
N ASN A 482 -31.03 -7.01 14.53
CA ASN A 482 -31.36 -7.75 13.31
C ASN A 482 -30.56 -7.30 12.07
N GLY A 483 -29.81 -6.19 12.16
CA GLY A 483 -29.03 -5.60 11.08
C GLY A 483 -27.52 -5.50 11.42
N LEU A 484 -26.92 -4.33 11.16
CA LEU A 484 -25.49 -4.07 11.46
C LEU A 484 -25.16 -4.17 12.95
N GLY A 485 -26.13 -3.90 13.85
CA GLY A 485 -25.94 -4.08 15.29
C GLY A 485 -25.66 -5.53 15.69
N LYS A 486 -26.27 -6.52 15.04
CA LYS A 486 -25.94 -7.95 15.22
C LYS A 486 -24.52 -8.25 14.76
N ARG A 487 -24.11 -7.66 13.65
CA ARG A 487 -22.76 -7.79 13.09
C ARG A 487 -21.71 -7.21 14.05
N SER A 488 -21.99 -6.04 14.60
CA SER A 488 -21.16 -5.42 15.62
C SER A 488 -21.03 -6.28 16.87
N THR A 489 -22.12 -6.93 17.32
CA THR A 489 -22.10 -7.86 18.46
C THR A 489 -21.27 -9.11 18.17
N GLY A 490 -21.45 -9.72 17.00
CA GLY A 490 -20.63 -10.86 16.56
C GLY A 490 -19.16 -10.51 16.46
N ALA A 491 -18.84 -9.34 15.89
CA ALA A 491 -17.47 -8.83 15.82
C ALA A 491 -16.89 -8.65 17.24
N LYS A 492 -17.61 -8.00 18.14
CA LYS A 492 -17.14 -7.83 19.54
C LYS A 492 -16.77 -9.16 20.20
N GLN A 493 -17.60 -10.19 20.03
CA GLN A 493 -17.30 -11.52 20.56
C GLN A 493 -16.06 -12.14 19.91
N SER A 494 -15.87 -11.98 18.59
CA SER A 494 -14.69 -12.45 17.88
C SER A 494 -13.42 -11.76 18.37
N TYR A 495 -13.45 -10.43 18.56
CA TYR A 495 -12.30 -9.66 19.06
C TYR A 495 -12.02 -9.88 20.56
N ILE A 496 -13.00 -10.34 21.37
CA ILE A 496 -12.76 -10.81 22.73
C ILE A 496 -11.99 -12.15 22.70
N LYS A 497 -12.37 -13.07 21.81
CA LYS A 497 -11.71 -14.39 21.69
C LYS A 497 -10.32 -14.30 21.08
N LYS A 498 -10.16 -13.42 20.10
CA LYS A 498 -8.90 -13.16 19.39
C LYS A 498 -8.66 -11.64 19.38
N PRO A 499 -8.06 -11.06 20.44
CA PRO A 499 -7.85 -9.62 20.55
C PRO A 499 -6.90 -9.09 19.48
N LEU A 500 -6.89 -7.77 19.28
CA LEU A 500 -5.89 -7.11 18.47
C LEU A 500 -4.49 -7.35 19.06
N GLY A 501 -3.49 -7.47 18.19
CA GLY A 501 -2.10 -7.46 18.60
C GLY A 501 -1.73 -6.05 19.09
N LEU A 502 -1.48 -5.91 20.38
CA LEU A 502 -1.17 -4.62 21.00
C LEU A 502 0.33 -4.35 20.99
N SER A 503 0.68 -3.11 20.76
CA SER A 503 2.03 -2.56 20.90
C SER A 503 2.00 -1.39 21.90
N PRO A 504 3.09 -1.10 22.60
CA PRO A 504 3.18 0.10 23.45
C PRO A 504 2.87 1.41 22.68
N ALA A 505 3.21 1.47 21.40
CA ALA A 505 2.91 2.62 20.54
C ALA A 505 1.40 2.85 20.32
N ASP A 506 0.55 1.84 20.49
CA ASP A 506 -0.90 1.96 20.31
C ASP A 506 -1.57 2.84 21.37
N GLU A 507 -0.92 3.08 22.51
CA GLU A 507 -1.39 4.03 23.52
C GLU A 507 -1.58 5.43 22.90
N PHE A 508 -0.67 5.85 22.03
CA PHE A 508 -0.74 7.14 21.33
C PHE A 508 -1.77 7.17 20.21
N ILE A 509 -2.12 6.00 19.64
CA ILE A 509 -3.15 5.86 18.61
C ILE A 509 -4.55 5.93 19.24
N SER A 510 -4.67 5.50 20.51
CA SER A 510 -5.94 5.41 21.25
C SER A 510 -7.07 4.72 20.45
N PRO A 511 -6.90 3.44 20.05
CA PRO A 511 -7.86 2.73 19.21
C PRO A 511 -9.29 2.73 19.77
N GLN A 512 -9.42 2.78 21.10
CA GLN A 512 -10.70 2.79 21.81
C GLN A 512 -11.60 3.97 21.41
N ARG A 513 -11.03 5.09 20.94
CA ARG A 513 -11.80 6.24 20.44
C ARG A 513 -12.67 5.87 19.23
N TYR A 514 -12.22 4.90 18.44
CA TYR A 514 -12.84 4.52 17.16
C TYR A 514 -13.55 3.16 17.22
N THR A 515 -13.37 2.38 18.29
CA THR A 515 -13.94 1.04 18.46
C THR A 515 -15.06 0.98 19.52
N THR A 516 -15.47 2.11 20.09
CA THR A 516 -16.49 2.18 21.15
C THR A 516 -17.82 1.57 20.69
N VAL A 517 -18.25 1.86 19.49
CA VAL A 517 -19.53 1.38 18.94
C VAL A 517 -19.38 0.00 18.32
N SER A 518 -18.34 -0.21 17.52
CA SER A 518 -18.13 -1.47 16.80
C SER A 518 -16.64 -1.70 16.53
N ASN A 519 -16.24 -2.98 16.47
CA ASN A 519 -14.88 -3.37 16.06
C ASN A 519 -14.73 -3.45 14.53
N VAL A 520 -15.82 -3.43 13.76
CA VAL A 520 -15.81 -3.57 12.28
C VAL A 520 -16.40 -2.37 11.55
N PHE A 521 -17.11 -1.48 12.26
CA PHE A 521 -17.70 -0.27 11.68
C PHE A 521 -17.28 0.96 12.46
N THR A 522 -16.83 1.99 11.76
CA THR A 522 -16.70 3.35 12.29
C THR A 522 -17.78 4.21 11.65
N TYR A 523 -18.59 4.86 12.46
CA TYR A 523 -19.59 5.83 11.99
C TYR A 523 -19.00 7.23 12.12
N ALA A 524 -19.07 7.99 11.03
CA ALA A 524 -18.55 9.34 10.98
C ALA A 524 -19.62 10.29 10.43
N MET A 525 -19.70 11.49 10.97
CA MET A 525 -20.55 12.55 10.43
C MET A 525 -19.70 13.74 10.00
N VAL A 526 -19.97 14.24 8.79
CA VAL A 526 -19.36 15.47 8.25
C VAL A 526 -20.48 16.47 8.00
N THR A 527 -20.39 17.66 8.59
CA THR A 527 -21.49 18.65 8.47
C THR A 527 -20.98 20.04 8.10
N GLN A 528 -21.81 20.76 7.34
CA GLN A 528 -21.64 22.18 7.02
C GLN A 528 -22.34 23.09 8.04
N SER A 529 -23.11 22.53 9.00
CA SER A 529 -23.64 23.29 10.13
C SER A 529 -22.50 23.87 10.98
N ALA A 530 -22.70 25.07 11.49
CA ALA A 530 -21.77 25.67 12.42
C ALA A 530 -21.77 24.91 13.76
N ARG A 531 -20.68 24.96 14.50
CA ARG A 531 -20.57 24.33 15.81
C ARG A 531 -21.61 24.83 16.82
N SER A 532 -22.09 26.07 16.62
CA SER A 532 -23.14 26.68 17.44
C SER A 532 -24.55 26.20 17.15
N ASP A 533 -24.77 25.47 16.06
CA ASP A 533 -26.12 25.11 15.58
C ASP A 533 -26.63 23.82 16.22
N PHE A 534 -25.79 23.05 16.88
CA PHE A 534 -26.14 21.81 17.57
C PHE A 534 -25.10 21.45 18.63
N GLU A 535 -25.51 20.62 19.60
CA GLU A 535 -24.64 20.00 20.58
C GLU A 535 -24.57 18.48 20.33
N ILE A 536 -23.52 17.82 20.84
CA ILE A 536 -23.39 16.35 20.74
C ILE A 536 -24.62 15.65 21.38
N ALA A 537 -25.20 16.25 22.43
CA ALA A 537 -26.36 15.72 23.12
C ALA A 537 -27.64 15.71 22.25
N ASP A 538 -27.72 16.54 21.21
CA ASP A 538 -28.86 16.58 20.30
C ASP A 538 -28.84 15.42 19.29
N LEU A 539 -27.66 14.81 19.08
CA LEU A 539 -27.46 13.74 18.11
C LEU A 539 -27.98 12.39 18.66
N PRO A 540 -28.33 11.43 17.79
CA PRO A 540 -28.64 10.07 18.19
C PRO A 540 -27.47 9.41 18.92
N LYS A 541 -27.76 8.44 19.81
CA LYS A 541 -26.78 7.73 20.65
C LYS A 541 -25.61 7.15 19.88
N LEU A 542 -25.84 6.60 18.68
CA LEU A 542 -24.82 6.07 17.79
C LEU A 542 -23.74 7.11 17.47
N LEU A 543 -24.15 8.34 17.15
CA LEU A 543 -23.26 9.44 16.82
C LEU A 543 -22.65 10.08 18.08
N GLN A 544 -23.37 10.14 19.19
CA GLN A 544 -22.81 10.58 20.47
C GLN A 544 -21.63 9.68 20.91
N ASP A 545 -21.78 8.37 20.74
CA ASP A 545 -20.73 7.37 21.06
C ASP A 545 -19.57 7.40 20.04
N SER A 546 -19.84 7.87 18.81
CA SER A 546 -18.86 8.11 17.74
C SER A 546 -18.30 9.53 17.74
N ARG A 547 -18.29 10.23 18.87
CA ARG A 547 -17.94 11.67 18.98
C ARG A 547 -16.59 12.05 18.41
N TRP A 548 -15.62 11.13 18.36
CA TRP A 548 -14.29 11.38 17.81
C TRP A 548 -14.26 11.44 16.28
N THR A 549 -15.34 11.05 15.61
CA THR A 549 -15.50 11.06 14.16
C THR A 549 -16.65 11.98 13.71
N LEU A 550 -16.96 12.99 14.54
CA LEU A 550 -17.83 14.10 14.17
C LEU A 550 -16.98 15.25 13.66
N TYR A 551 -17.27 15.72 12.44
CA TYR A 551 -16.45 16.70 11.73
C TYR A 551 -17.28 17.86 11.24
N LEU A 552 -16.73 19.07 11.40
CA LEU A 552 -17.18 20.27 10.70
C LEU A 552 -16.45 20.31 9.34
N ASP A 553 -17.21 20.44 8.27
CA ASP A 553 -16.70 20.40 6.91
C ASP A 553 -15.91 21.67 6.54
N THR A 554 -14.81 21.47 5.83
CA THR A 554 -14.09 22.55 5.16
C THR A 554 -14.20 22.43 3.64
N ASN A 555 -13.98 21.23 3.09
CA ASN A 555 -14.09 20.94 1.65
C ASN A 555 -14.36 19.47 1.32
N ALA A 556 -14.54 18.62 2.32
CA ALA A 556 -14.72 17.18 2.10
C ALA A 556 -16.02 16.87 1.35
N THR A 557 -17.13 17.57 1.65
CA THR A 557 -18.41 17.41 0.95
C THR A 557 -18.27 17.74 -0.53
N GLU A 558 -17.64 18.86 -0.86
CA GLU A 558 -17.42 19.26 -2.25
C GLU A 558 -16.57 18.22 -3.00
N ARG A 559 -15.52 17.72 -2.37
CA ARG A 559 -14.61 16.74 -2.98
C ARG A 559 -15.25 15.37 -3.20
N TRP A 560 -16.14 14.92 -2.30
CA TRP A 560 -16.71 13.58 -2.41
C TRP A 560 -18.05 13.57 -3.15
N PHE A 561 -18.89 14.57 -2.92
CA PHE A 561 -20.27 14.65 -3.47
C PHE A 561 -20.49 15.79 -4.49
N GLY A 562 -19.56 16.74 -4.59
CA GLY A 562 -19.79 17.99 -5.30
C GLY A 562 -20.73 18.90 -4.50
N LYS A 563 -22.02 18.86 -4.79
CA LYS A 563 -23.02 19.66 -4.07
C LYS A 563 -24.06 18.76 -3.42
N LEU A 564 -24.27 18.93 -2.12
CA LEU A 564 -25.40 18.40 -1.38
C LEU A 564 -26.37 19.53 -1.03
N LYS A 565 -27.68 19.29 -1.18
CA LYS A 565 -28.72 20.24 -0.75
C LYS A 565 -28.96 20.07 0.75
N LYS A 566 -29.54 21.09 1.41
CA LYS A 566 -29.87 21.04 2.84
C LYS A 566 -30.85 19.91 3.19
N GLU A 567 -31.73 19.55 2.25
CA GLU A 567 -32.73 18.49 2.39
C GLU A 567 -32.22 17.11 1.98
N GLN A 568 -30.89 16.95 1.85
CA GLN A 568 -30.27 15.70 1.45
C GLN A 568 -29.20 15.27 2.46
N VAL A 569 -29.00 13.98 2.58
CA VAL A 569 -27.87 13.37 3.28
C VAL A 569 -27.07 12.54 2.28
N GLY A 570 -25.74 12.74 2.25
CA GLY A 570 -24.82 11.90 1.52
C GLY A 570 -24.32 10.77 2.41
N VAL A 571 -24.21 9.56 1.88
CA VAL A 571 -23.60 8.43 2.59
C VAL A 571 -22.51 7.82 1.73
N ALA A 572 -21.32 7.64 2.30
CA ALA A 572 -20.21 6.96 1.67
C ALA A 572 -19.72 5.81 2.57
N ILE A 573 -19.59 4.62 1.99
CA ILE A 573 -18.99 3.46 2.63
C ILE A 573 -17.57 3.34 2.14
N VAL A 574 -16.60 3.51 3.04
CA VAL A 574 -15.17 3.37 2.75
C VAL A 574 -14.68 2.07 3.35
N ARG A 575 -13.96 1.30 2.56
CA ARG A 575 -13.38 0.00 2.90
C ARG A 575 -12.19 0.17 3.85
N PRO A 576 -11.75 -0.91 4.55
CA PRO A 576 -10.57 -0.86 5.42
C PRO A 576 -9.29 -0.38 4.73
N ASP A 577 -9.14 -0.62 3.43
CA ASP A 577 -8.01 -0.19 2.61
C ASP A 577 -8.15 1.23 2.02
N GLY A 578 -9.19 1.97 2.41
CA GLY A 578 -9.39 3.37 2.03
C GLY A 578 -10.10 3.57 0.69
N TYR A 579 -10.55 2.51 0.02
CA TYR A 579 -11.32 2.62 -1.21
C TYR A 579 -12.80 2.88 -0.94
N CYS A 580 -13.43 3.66 -1.79
CA CYS A 580 -14.88 3.83 -1.79
C CYS A 580 -15.55 2.53 -2.22
N GLY A 581 -16.31 1.91 -1.31
CA GLY A 581 -17.07 0.71 -1.61
C GLY A 581 -18.40 1.02 -2.27
N SER A 582 -19.09 2.08 -1.82
CA SER A 582 -20.31 2.59 -2.42
C SER A 582 -20.60 4.00 -1.89
N ILE A 583 -21.34 4.81 -2.66
CA ILE A 583 -21.67 6.20 -2.33
C ILE A 583 -23.06 6.53 -2.87
N GLY A 584 -23.84 7.35 -2.15
CA GLY A 584 -25.18 7.75 -2.58
C GLY A 584 -25.72 8.94 -1.81
N THR A 585 -26.88 9.46 -2.25
CA THR A 585 -27.58 10.59 -1.60
C THR A 585 -29.06 10.27 -1.44
N TRP A 586 -29.64 10.72 -0.34
CA TRP A 586 -31.04 10.49 0.03
C TRP A 586 -31.68 11.76 0.54
N GLY A 587 -33.01 11.87 0.35
CA GLY A 587 -33.85 12.89 0.99
C GLY A 587 -34.07 12.57 2.47
N LEU A 588 -34.45 13.59 3.26
CA LEU A 588 -34.61 13.45 4.71
C LEU A 588 -35.73 12.48 5.15
N GLU A 589 -36.65 12.10 4.25
CA GLU A 589 -37.69 11.10 4.53
C GLU A 589 -37.30 9.67 4.09
N GLU A 590 -36.08 9.46 3.59
CA GLU A 590 -35.62 8.20 2.97
C GLU A 590 -34.68 7.38 3.88
N ALA A 591 -34.75 7.56 5.20
CA ALA A 591 -33.88 6.86 6.15
C ALA A 591 -33.95 5.32 6.02
N ASP A 592 -35.15 4.75 5.84
CA ASP A 592 -35.32 3.30 5.63
C ASP A 592 -34.70 2.78 4.33
N GLN A 593 -34.71 3.58 3.25
CA GLN A 593 -34.08 3.20 1.99
C GLN A 593 -32.56 3.25 2.14
N THR A 594 -32.05 4.27 2.83
CA THR A 594 -30.63 4.42 3.17
C THR A 594 -30.13 3.23 3.98
N ARG A 595 -30.90 2.83 5.02
CA ARG A 595 -30.58 1.64 5.82
C ARG A 595 -30.46 0.38 4.97
N ARG A 596 -31.49 0.10 4.15
CA ARG A 596 -31.49 -1.10 3.28
C ARG A 596 -30.28 -1.13 2.36
N TRP A 597 -29.95 -0.01 1.74
CA TRP A 597 -28.78 0.11 0.89
C TRP A 597 -27.46 -0.17 1.64
N ILE A 598 -27.32 0.35 2.87
CA ILE A 598 -26.14 0.05 3.71
C ILE A 598 -26.09 -1.44 4.05
N GLU A 599 -27.22 -2.05 4.47
CA GLU A 599 -27.28 -3.46 4.85
C GLU A 599 -26.98 -4.40 3.67
N GLU A 600 -27.53 -4.10 2.50
CA GLU A 600 -27.25 -4.83 1.25
C GLU A 600 -25.77 -4.79 0.88
N TYR A 601 -25.10 -3.66 1.07
CA TYR A 601 -23.66 -3.58 0.83
C TYR A 601 -22.90 -4.64 1.64
N PHE A 602 -23.28 -4.90 2.88
CA PHE A 602 -22.61 -5.81 3.79
C PHE A 602 -23.12 -7.27 3.75
N GLU A 603 -23.82 -7.72 2.71
CA GLU A 603 -24.30 -9.10 2.59
C GLU A 603 -23.21 -10.18 2.53
N PHE A 604 -21.98 -9.80 2.19
CA PHE A 604 -20.81 -10.70 2.23
C PHE A 604 -20.32 -10.99 3.66
N MET A 605 -20.75 -10.21 4.66
CA MET A 605 -20.41 -10.45 6.06
C MET A 605 -21.30 -11.54 6.66
N GLN A 606 -20.73 -12.27 7.63
CA GLN A 606 -21.41 -13.30 8.42
C GLN A 606 -21.55 -12.85 9.88
N TRP A 607 -22.37 -13.59 10.65
CA TRP A 607 -22.63 -13.33 12.07
C TRP A 607 -22.46 -14.59 12.91
#